data_0db51328f24c638bfb9675d454985200
#
_entry.id   0db51328f24c638bfb9675d454985200
#
_cell.length_a   1.000
_cell.length_b   1.000
_cell.length_c   1.000
_cell.angle_alpha   90.00
_cell.angle_beta   90.00
_cell.angle_gamma   90.00
#
_symmetry.space_group_name_H-M   'P 1'
#
loop_
_entity.id
_entity.type
_entity.pdbx_description
1 polymer ?
#
loop_
_entity_poly.entity_id
_entity_poly.type
_entity_poly.pdbx_seq_one_letter_code
_entity_poly.pdbx_strand_id
1 'polypeptide(L)'
;MEKATFLDILEQIVGGFEDPAFRSSYAHAKSQGNVPRLMELAMGVQHRAFARHGLDDVTGSVQFKEAGRNFGLDGDVAPRLARMKAALGK
;
A
#
# COMPACT_ATOMS: atom_id res chain seq x y z
N MET A 1 0.89 16.05 3.10
CA MET A 1 0.00 15.06 3.77
C MET A 1 0.31 15.04 5.25
N GLU A 2 -0.72 15.16 6.06
CA GLU A 2 -0.57 15.08 7.51
C GLU A 2 -0.35 13.63 7.96
N LYS A 3 0.32 13.45 9.10
CA LYS A 3 0.60 12.12 9.65
C LYS A 3 -0.67 11.29 9.85
N ALA A 4 -1.74 11.88 10.38
CA ALA A 4 -3.01 11.18 10.60
C ALA A 4 -3.59 10.65 9.29
N THR A 5 -3.56 11.45 8.22
CA THR A 5 -4.02 11.04 6.90
C THR A 5 -3.13 9.92 6.35
N PHE A 6 -1.82 10.07 6.50
CA PHE A 6 -0.87 9.04 6.06
C PHE A 6 -1.09 7.71 6.78
N LEU A 7 -1.30 7.74 8.10
CA LEU A 7 -1.56 6.53 8.88
C LEU A 7 -2.86 5.83 8.43
N ASP A 8 -3.91 6.60 8.16
CA ASP A 8 -5.18 6.03 7.69
C ASP A 8 -5.02 5.37 6.32
N ILE A 9 -4.35 6.05 5.39
CA ILE A 9 -4.07 5.49 4.06
C ILE A 9 -3.23 4.21 4.19
N LEU A 10 -2.19 4.25 5.02
CA LEU A 10 -1.30 3.11 5.22
C LEU A 10 -2.06 1.91 5.81
N GLU A 11 -2.93 2.12 6.80
CA GLU A 11 -3.76 1.06 7.36
C GLU A 11 -4.69 0.45 6.30
N GLN A 12 -5.26 1.26 5.44
CA GLN A 12 -6.12 0.76 4.37
C GLN A 12 -5.34 -0.05 3.35
N ILE A 13 -4.12 0.39 3.02
CA ILE A 13 -3.25 -0.35 2.10
C ILE A 13 -2.85 -1.69 2.72
N VAL A 14 -2.42 -1.69 3.98
CA VAL A 14 -2.04 -2.92 4.68
C VAL A 14 -3.23 -3.88 4.74
N GLY A 15 -4.40 -3.38 5.13
CA GLY A 15 -5.63 -4.18 5.17
C GLY A 15 -5.98 -4.79 3.81
N GLY A 16 -5.81 -4.01 2.74
CA GLY A 16 -6.04 -4.50 1.38
C GLY A 16 -5.05 -5.58 0.96
N PHE A 17 -3.79 -5.44 1.33
CA PHE A 17 -2.76 -6.44 1.03
C PHE A 17 -2.93 -7.71 1.88
N GLU A 18 -3.52 -7.61 3.06
CA GLU A 18 -3.78 -8.74 3.94
C GLU A 18 -5.11 -9.44 3.64
N ASP A 19 -5.93 -8.87 2.77
CA ASP A 19 -7.21 -9.46 2.37
C ASP A 19 -7.00 -10.82 1.69
N PRO A 20 -7.73 -11.88 2.07
CA PRO A 20 -7.55 -13.21 1.50
C PRO A 20 -7.72 -13.25 -0.02
N ALA A 21 -8.67 -12.50 -0.57
CA ALA A 21 -8.88 -12.45 -2.02
C ALA A 21 -7.69 -11.83 -2.74
N PHE A 22 -7.14 -10.73 -2.19
CA PHE A 22 -5.93 -10.12 -2.73
C PHE A 22 -4.75 -11.08 -2.67
N ARG A 23 -4.53 -11.71 -1.51
CA ARG A 23 -3.41 -12.63 -1.31
C ARG A 23 -3.45 -13.80 -2.28
N SER A 24 -4.64 -14.34 -2.52
CA SER A 24 -4.84 -15.44 -3.46
C SER A 24 -4.48 -15.01 -4.90
N SER A 25 -5.00 -13.87 -5.35
CA SER A 25 -4.72 -13.33 -6.68
C SER A 25 -3.25 -12.99 -6.86
N TYR A 26 -2.64 -12.39 -5.83
CA TYR A 26 -1.24 -11.99 -5.84
C TYR A 26 -0.32 -13.23 -5.90
N ALA A 27 -0.60 -14.24 -5.09
CA ALA A 27 0.17 -15.49 -5.08
C ALA A 27 0.08 -16.21 -6.43
N HIS A 28 -1.12 -16.22 -7.05
CA HIS A 28 -1.31 -16.83 -8.36
C HIS A 28 -0.48 -16.12 -9.43
N ALA A 29 -0.55 -14.79 -9.48
CA ALA A 29 0.24 -14.00 -10.42
C ALA A 29 1.75 -14.19 -10.20
N LYS A 30 2.17 -14.27 -8.94
CA LYS A 30 3.57 -14.50 -8.56
C LYS A 30 4.06 -15.88 -9.03
N SER A 31 3.23 -16.91 -8.89
CA SER A 31 3.57 -18.26 -9.33
C SER A 31 3.74 -18.36 -10.85
N GLN A 32 3.09 -17.48 -11.60
CA GLN A 32 3.20 -17.41 -13.05
C GLN A 32 4.29 -16.46 -13.54
N GLY A 33 4.99 -15.76 -12.63
CA GLY A 33 5.96 -14.74 -12.99
C GLY A 33 5.36 -13.54 -13.70
N ASN A 34 4.06 -13.28 -13.50
CA ASN A 34 3.34 -12.19 -14.18
C ASN A 34 3.53 -10.86 -13.44
N VAL A 35 4.68 -10.22 -13.68
CA VAL A 35 5.04 -8.96 -13.02
C VAL A 35 4.04 -7.84 -13.28
N PRO A 36 3.55 -7.59 -14.52
CA PRO A 36 2.54 -6.56 -14.75
C PRO A 36 1.28 -6.77 -13.91
N ARG A 37 0.83 -8.01 -13.72
CA ARG A 37 -0.34 -8.32 -12.90
C ARG A 37 -0.08 -8.05 -11.42
N LEU A 38 1.12 -8.37 -10.91
CA LEU A 38 1.51 -8.05 -9.53
C LEU A 38 1.43 -6.56 -9.27
N MET A 39 1.97 -5.75 -10.19
CA MET A 39 1.93 -4.29 -10.10
C MET A 39 0.50 -3.76 -10.14
N GLU A 40 -0.33 -4.28 -11.05
CA GLU A 40 -1.73 -3.88 -11.18
C GLU A 40 -2.50 -4.14 -9.88
N LEU A 41 -2.32 -5.31 -9.28
CA LEU A 41 -2.99 -5.67 -8.03
C LEU A 41 -2.57 -4.74 -6.87
N ALA A 42 -1.27 -4.52 -6.71
CA ALA A 42 -0.75 -3.65 -5.64
C ALA A 42 -1.19 -2.20 -5.83
N MET A 43 -1.09 -1.67 -7.05
CA MET A 43 -1.50 -0.30 -7.37
C MET A 43 -3.01 -0.10 -7.17
N GLY A 44 -3.83 -1.11 -7.49
CA GLY A 44 -5.27 -1.03 -7.29
C GLY A 44 -5.64 -0.81 -5.82
N VAL A 45 -4.95 -1.47 -4.89
CA VAL A 45 -5.15 -1.28 -3.45
C VAL A 45 -4.78 0.14 -3.05
N GLN A 46 -3.61 0.62 -3.50
CA GLN A 46 -3.13 1.97 -3.19
C GLN A 46 -4.08 3.05 -3.73
N HIS A 47 -4.51 2.92 -4.96
CA HIS A 47 -5.39 3.90 -5.60
C HIS A 47 -6.74 4.00 -4.90
N ARG A 48 -7.31 2.90 -4.45
CA ARG A 48 -8.56 2.91 -3.69
C ARG A 48 -8.39 3.63 -2.35
N ALA A 49 -7.25 3.44 -1.68
CA ALA A 49 -6.96 4.14 -0.43
C ALA A 49 -6.81 5.65 -0.66
N PHE A 50 -6.13 6.06 -1.72
CA PHE A 50 -5.98 7.47 -2.09
C PHE A 50 -7.34 8.11 -2.42
N ALA A 51 -8.18 7.41 -3.17
CA ALA A 51 -9.49 7.92 -3.58
C ALA A 51 -10.40 8.23 -2.39
N ARG A 52 -10.29 7.48 -1.30
CA ARG A 52 -11.04 7.75 -0.07
C ARG A 52 -10.71 9.10 0.54
N HIS A 53 -9.52 9.63 0.27
CA HIS A 53 -9.09 10.94 0.74
C HIS A 53 -9.14 12.01 -0.35
N GLY A 54 -9.83 11.72 -1.46
CA GLY A 54 -9.98 12.67 -2.57
C GLY A 54 -8.69 12.91 -3.36
N LEU A 55 -7.72 12.00 -3.26
CA LEU A 55 -6.45 12.09 -3.98
C LEU A 55 -6.50 11.25 -5.26
N ASP A 56 -6.00 11.83 -6.37
CA ASP A 56 -5.81 11.06 -7.59
C ASP A 56 -4.55 10.18 -7.47
N ASP A 57 -4.37 9.28 -8.44
CA ASP A 57 -3.29 8.30 -8.40
C ASP A 57 -1.90 8.93 -8.38
N VAL A 58 -1.69 9.97 -9.18
CA VAL A 58 -0.38 10.64 -9.29
C VAL A 58 -0.08 11.45 -8.04
N THR A 59 -1.01 12.34 -7.65
CA THR A 59 -0.85 13.18 -6.47
C THR A 59 -0.75 12.34 -5.20
N GLY A 60 -1.62 11.33 -5.07
CA GLY A 60 -1.59 10.41 -3.93
C GLY A 60 -0.27 9.68 -3.81
N SER A 61 0.27 9.15 -4.92
CA SER A 61 1.54 8.44 -4.93
C SER A 61 2.71 9.34 -4.52
N VAL A 62 2.76 10.56 -5.04
CA VAL A 62 3.82 11.53 -4.69
C VAL A 62 3.75 11.89 -3.22
N GLN A 63 2.56 12.26 -2.73
CA GLN A 63 2.37 12.65 -1.33
C GLN A 63 2.63 11.49 -0.38
N PHE A 64 2.23 10.29 -0.75
CA PHE A 64 2.46 9.09 0.06
C PHE A 64 3.94 8.76 0.20
N LYS A 65 4.71 8.83 -0.89
CA LYS A 65 6.16 8.62 -0.86
C LYS A 65 6.86 9.66 0.00
N GLU A 66 6.47 10.93 -0.13
CA GLU A 66 7.05 12.02 0.63
C GLU A 66 6.75 11.86 2.13
N ALA A 67 5.51 11.52 2.48
CA ALA A 67 5.13 11.24 3.86
C ALA A 67 5.89 10.03 4.42
N GLY A 68 6.11 9.00 3.62
CA GLY A 68 6.91 7.85 4.00
C GLY A 68 8.36 8.20 4.35
N ARG A 69 8.95 9.16 3.64
CA ARG A 69 10.29 9.67 3.97
C ARG A 69 10.27 10.47 5.27
N ASN A 70 9.24 11.31 5.46
CA ASN A 70 9.15 12.18 6.63
C ASN A 70 8.81 11.42 7.91
N PHE A 71 7.98 10.39 7.82
CA PHE A 71 7.45 9.66 8.97
C PHE A 71 7.95 8.22 9.08
N GLY A 72 8.82 7.77 8.19
CA GLY A 72 9.21 6.35 8.08
C GLY A 72 9.86 5.77 9.34
N LEU A 73 10.49 6.61 10.17
CA LEU A 73 11.12 6.18 11.42
C LEU A 73 10.22 6.38 12.64
N ASP A 74 9.02 6.91 12.44
CA ASP A 74 8.06 7.12 13.52
C ASP A 74 7.58 5.76 14.06
N GLY A 75 7.47 5.67 15.39
CA GLY A 75 7.07 4.43 16.05
C GLY A 75 5.68 3.93 15.69
N ASP A 76 4.79 4.81 15.20
CA ASP A 76 3.47 4.42 14.72
C ASP A 76 3.51 3.94 13.27
N VAL A 77 4.47 4.41 12.50
CA VAL A 77 4.55 4.18 11.05
C VAL A 77 5.42 2.97 10.71
N ALA A 78 6.59 2.85 11.32
CA ALA A 78 7.55 1.79 10.98
C ALA A 78 6.98 0.37 11.08
N PRO A 79 6.21 -0.01 12.14
CA PRO A 79 5.61 -1.35 12.20
C PRO A 79 4.61 -1.61 11.08
N ARG A 80 3.85 -0.57 10.68
CA ARG A 80 2.87 -0.69 9.60
C ARG A 80 3.53 -0.85 8.24
N LEU A 81 4.63 -0.17 8.00
CA LEU A 81 5.43 -0.36 6.78
C LEU A 81 6.00 -1.78 6.71
N ALA A 82 6.46 -2.30 7.84
CA ALA A 82 6.95 -3.67 7.94
C ALA A 82 5.83 -4.68 7.61
N ARG A 83 4.62 -4.47 8.15
CA ARG A 83 3.46 -5.31 7.83
C ARG A 83 3.12 -5.27 6.34
N MET A 84 3.19 -4.08 5.74
CA MET A 84 2.92 -3.92 4.31
C MET A 84 3.88 -4.75 3.46
N LYS A 85 5.17 -4.69 3.77
CA LYS A 85 6.19 -5.47 3.06
C LYS A 85 6.00 -6.97 3.28
N ALA A 86 5.69 -7.39 4.51
CA ALA A 86 5.44 -8.78 4.83
C ALA A 86 4.22 -9.34 4.08
N ALA A 87 3.17 -8.54 3.96
CA ALA A 87 1.96 -8.95 3.24
C ALA A 87 2.22 -9.20 1.75
N LEU A 88 3.21 -8.52 1.17
CA LEU A 88 3.63 -8.75 -0.21
C LEU A 88 4.69 -9.85 -0.35
N GLY A 89 5.11 -10.47 0.75
CA GLY A 89 6.10 -11.54 0.73
C GLY A 89 7.53 -11.06 0.49
N LYS A 90 7.84 -9.85 0.92
CA LYS A 90 9.17 -9.26 0.76
C LYS A 90 9.93 -9.21 2.07
#